data_48c0fbc2a2380066245f40fce140e8ae
#
_entry.id   48c0fbc2a2380066245f40fce140e8ae
#
_cell.length_a   1.000
_cell.length_b   1.000
_cell.length_c   1.000
_cell.angle_alpha   90.00
_cell.angle_beta   90.00
_cell.angle_gamma   90.00
#
_symmetry.space_group_name_H-M   'P 1'
#
loop_
_entity.id
_entity.type
_entity.pdbx_description
1 polymer ?
#
loop_
_entity_poly.entity_id
_entity_poly.type
_entity_poly.pdbx_seq_one_letter_code
_entity_poly.pdbx_strand_id
1 'polypeptide(L)'
;MKKFLALVLALVLALSLAACSGGAGYQIGIPADATNGGRALLLLQDLGILTLKEGVGLEATEQDIVENPHNVTIKAMEAANLPASLPDLDFAVINGNYASGAGIGDKVLTTEDAESVAAQTYGNVVAVKEGRE
;
A
#
# COMPACT_ATOMS: atom_id res chain seq x y z
N MET A 1 -16.37 -16.46 48.66
CA MET A 1 -15.05 -16.55 48.01
C MET A 1 -15.10 -17.30 46.66
N LYS A 2 -15.58 -18.55 46.59
CA LYS A 2 -15.62 -19.34 45.33
C LYS A 2 -16.45 -18.68 44.20
N LYS A 3 -17.58 -18.04 44.51
CA LYS A 3 -18.43 -17.34 43.51
C LYS A 3 -17.79 -16.04 43.02
N PHE A 4 -17.03 -15.34 43.84
CA PHE A 4 -16.32 -14.12 43.49
C PHE A 4 -15.10 -14.43 42.57
N LEU A 5 -14.40 -15.52 42.88
CA LEU A 5 -13.28 -16.00 42.07
C LEU A 5 -13.74 -16.44 40.67
N ALA A 6 -14.89 -17.10 40.57
CA ALA A 6 -15.48 -17.50 39.29
C ALA A 6 -15.92 -16.31 38.44
N LEU A 7 -16.42 -15.22 39.06
CA LEU A 7 -16.85 -14.01 38.37
C LEU A 7 -15.64 -13.21 37.82
N VAL A 8 -14.55 -13.14 38.61
CA VAL A 8 -13.30 -12.49 38.19
C VAL A 8 -12.67 -13.29 37.07
N LEU A 9 -12.66 -14.64 37.13
CA LEU A 9 -12.11 -15.49 36.08
C LEU A 9 -12.90 -15.37 34.77
N ALA A 10 -14.24 -15.28 34.84
CA ALA A 10 -15.09 -15.07 33.68
C ALA A 10 -14.88 -13.69 33.05
N LEU A 11 -14.66 -12.66 33.86
CA LEU A 11 -14.38 -11.29 33.38
C LEU A 11 -13.02 -11.21 32.67
N VAL A 12 -12.00 -11.88 33.21
CA VAL A 12 -10.66 -11.95 32.60
C VAL A 12 -10.69 -12.72 31.28
N LEU A 13 -11.45 -13.82 31.20
CA LEU A 13 -11.65 -14.54 29.95
C LEU A 13 -12.42 -13.71 28.91
N ALA A 14 -13.42 -12.95 29.32
CA ALA A 14 -14.18 -12.08 28.41
C ALA A 14 -13.32 -10.91 27.85
N LEU A 15 -12.41 -10.34 28.67
CA LEU A 15 -11.49 -9.33 28.22
C LEU A 15 -10.40 -9.88 27.28
N SER A 16 -10.00 -11.15 27.46
CA SER A 16 -8.99 -11.76 26.57
C SER A 16 -9.54 -12.11 25.19
N LEU A 17 -10.85 -12.33 25.04
CA LEU A 17 -11.47 -12.54 23.71
C LEU A 17 -11.68 -11.23 22.95
N ALA A 18 -11.74 -10.08 23.62
CA ALA A 18 -11.85 -8.77 22.94
C ALA A 18 -10.52 -8.29 22.31
N ALA A 19 -9.38 -8.88 22.69
CA ALA A 19 -8.07 -8.52 22.17
C ALA A 19 -7.69 -9.21 20.84
N CYS A 20 -8.54 -10.07 20.29
CA CYS A 20 -8.27 -10.80 19.02
C CYS A 20 -9.17 -10.35 17.86
N SER A 21 -9.75 -9.15 17.88
CA SER A 21 -10.40 -8.57 16.69
C SER A 21 -9.42 -7.70 15.89
N GLY A 22 -8.17 -8.15 15.74
CA GLY A 22 -7.35 -7.72 14.63
C GLY A 22 -7.93 -8.41 13.39
N GLY A 23 -8.76 -7.69 12.62
CA GLY A 23 -9.23 -8.17 11.31
C GLY A 23 -8.02 -8.63 10.50
N ALA A 24 -8.17 -9.68 9.71
CA ALA A 24 -7.15 -10.06 8.73
C ALA A 24 -6.81 -8.81 7.94
N GLY A 25 -5.54 -8.38 8.01
CA GLY A 25 -5.08 -7.19 7.27
C GLY A 25 -5.05 -7.47 5.78
N TYR A 26 -4.95 -6.41 4.98
CA TYR A 26 -4.84 -6.51 3.52
C TYR A 26 -3.38 -6.68 3.11
N GLN A 27 -3.13 -7.52 2.10
CA GLN A 27 -1.84 -7.63 1.42
C GLN A 27 -1.85 -6.73 0.18
N ILE A 28 -0.98 -5.72 0.15
CA ILE A 28 -0.90 -4.77 -0.96
C ILE A 28 0.47 -4.89 -1.62
N GLY A 29 0.47 -5.27 -2.92
CA GLY A 29 1.66 -5.30 -3.75
C GLY A 29 2.08 -3.90 -4.18
N ILE A 30 3.38 -3.59 -4.11
CA ILE A 30 3.95 -2.35 -4.63
C ILE A 30 5.24 -2.62 -5.40
N PRO A 31 5.69 -1.72 -6.31
CA PRO A 31 7.01 -1.80 -6.91
C PRO A 31 8.13 -1.75 -5.87
N ALA A 32 9.16 -2.59 -6.03
CA ALA A 32 10.30 -2.65 -5.12
C ALA A 32 11.37 -1.59 -5.39
N ASP A 33 11.35 -0.95 -6.56
CA ASP A 33 12.28 0.14 -6.86
C ASP A 33 11.93 1.41 -6.06
N ALA A 34 12.94 2.18 -5.66
CA ALA A 34 12.78 3.31 -4.75
C ALA A 34 11.79 4.36 -5.29
N THR A 35 11.86 4.68 -6.58
CA THR A 35 11.02 5.72 -7.20
C THR A 35 9.54 5.32 -7.21
N ASN A 36 9.23 4.14 -7.75
CA ASN A 36 7.83 3.71 -7.86
C ASN A 36 7.28 3.18 -6.53
N GLY A 37 8.13 2.62 -5.68
CA GLY A 37 7.77 2.23 -4.30
C GLY A 37 7.37 3.42 -3.46
N GLY A 38 8.15 4.50 -3.46
CA GLY A 38 7.82 5.75 -2.78
C GLY A 38 6.51 6.36 -3.29
N ARG A 39 6.30 6.41 -4.62
CA ARG A 39 5.04 6.86 -5.23
C ARG A 39 3.86 6.01 -4.79
N ALA A 40 4.03 4.69 -4.75
CA ALA A 40 2.98 3.78 -4.30
C ALA A 40 2.56 4.05 -2.84
N LEU A 41 3.53 4.27 -1.95
CA LEU A 41 3.26 4.60 -0.56
C LEU A 41 2.56 5.95 -0.40
N LEU A 42 2.96 6.97 -1.19
CA LEU A 42 2.27 8.26 -1.21
C LEU A 42 0.82 8.13 -1.68
N LEU A 43 0.57 7.36 -2.74
CA LEU A 43 -0.81 7.10 -3.20
C LEU A 43 -1.65 6.40 -2.12
N LEU A 44 -1.08 5.43 -1.41
CA LEU A 44 -1.78 4.76 -0.31
C LEU A 44 -2.08 5.72 0.85
N GLN A 45 -1.19 6.69 1.12
CA GLN A 45 -1.44 7.76 2.07
C GLN A 45 -2.54 8.70 1.60
N ASP A 46 -2.53 9.15 0.35
CA ASP A 46 -3.55 10.04 -0.22
C ASP A 46 -4.95 9.40 -0.19
N LEU A 47 -5.01 8.07 -0.29
CA LEU A 47 -6.23 7.28 -0.14
C LEU A 47 -6.63 7.04 1.32
N GLY A 48 -5.85 7.51 2.31
CA GLY A 48 -6.12 7.32 3.73
C GLY A 48 -5.93 5.87 4.23
N ILE A 49 -5.20 5.04 3.48
CA ILE A 49 -4.97 3.63 3.82
C ILE A 49 -3.89 3.49 4.89
N LEU A 50 -2.89 4.35 4.86
CA LEU A 50 -1.79 4.42 5.84
C LEU A 50 -1.34 5.88 6.00
N THR A 51 -0.52 6.14 7.02
CA THR A 51 0.11 7.45 7.22
C THR A 51 1.62 7.28 7.22
N LEU A 52 2.31 8.13 6.46
CA LEU A 52 3.76 8.19 6.42
C LEU A 52 4.30 9.26 7.38
N LYS A 53 5.54 9.11 7.80
CA LYS A 53 6.26 10.11 8.56
C LYS A 53 6.29 11.44 7.79
N GLU A 54 6.10 12.54 8.50
CA GLU A 54 6.13 13.88 7.91
C GLU A 54 7.47 14.19 7.22
N GLY A 55 7.39 14.74 6.02
CA GLY A 55 8.53 15.22 5.26
C GLY A 55 9.31 14.18 4.47
N VAL A 56 8.92 12.89 4.47
CA VAL A 56 9.62 11.84 3.69
C VAL A 56 9.44 12.00 2.17
N GLY A 57 8.28 12.54 1.74
CA GLY A 57 8.01 12.80 0.33
C GLY A 57 8.25 11.59 -0.58
N LEU A 58 8.89 11.83 -1.73
CA LEU A 58 9.13 10.82 -2.75
C LEU A 58 10.15 9.73 -2.37
N GLU A 59 10.89 9.93 -1.29
CA GLU A 59 11.88 8.96 -0.75
C GLU A 59 11.25 8.00 0.27
N ALA A 60 9.92 7.99 0.39
CA ALA A 60 9.20 7.16 1.35
C ALA A 60 9.52 5.68 1.17
N THR A 61 9.70 5.01 2.30
CA THR A 61 9.92 3.56 2.42
C THR A 61 8.89 2.95 3.36
N GLU A 62 8.78 1.63 3.40
CA GLU A 62 7.90 0.92 4.35
C GLU A 62 8.22 1.26 5.82
N GLN A 63 9.46 1.63 6.13
CA GLN A 63 9.90 2.01 7.47
C GLN A 63 9.38 3.38 7.92
N ASP A 64 8.87 4.16 6.99
CA ASP A 64 8.30 5.48 7.25
C ASP A 64 6.79 5.42 7.51
N ILE A 65 6.18 4.25 7.52
CA ILE A 65 4.77 4.07 7.89
C ILE A 65 4.63 4.27 9.40
N VAL A 66 3.92 5.30 9.82
CA VAL A 66 3.69 5.64 11.24
C VAL A 66 2.31 5.21 11.73
N GLU A 67 1.31 5.13 10.83
CA GLU A 67 -0.02 4.62 11.16
C GLU A 67 -0.49 3.64 10.06
N ASN A 68 -1.06 2.54 10.50
CA ASN A 68 -1.55 1.48 9.64
C ASN A 68 -2.89 0.93 10.18
N PRO A 69 -3.96 1.74 10.13
CA PRO A 69 -5.25 1.41 10.76
C PRO A 69 -5.93 0.17 10.15
N HIS A 70 -5.56 -0.18 8.92
CA HIS A 70 -6.14 -1.31 8.18
C HIS A 70 -5.28 -2.58 8.26
N ASN A 71 -4.22 -2.59 9.08
CA ASN A 71 -3.27 -3.71 9.20
C ASN A 71 -2.72 -4.18 7.83
N VAL A 72 -2.41 -3.23 6.96
CA VAL A 72 -1.86 -3.52 5.63
C VAL A 72 -0.48 -4.15 5.76
N THR A 73 -0.25 -5.21 5.01
CA THR A 73 1.08 -5.81 4.80
C THR A 73 1.55 -5.44 3.39
N ILE A 74 2.61 -4.68 3.31
CA ILE A 74 3.23 -4.32 2.03
C ILE A 74 4.02 -5.50 1.47
N LYS A 75 3.86 -5.76 0.19
CA LYS A 75 4.59 -6.78 -0.59
C LYS A 75 5.34 -6.10 -1.73
N ALA A 76 6.56 -5.65 -1.44
CA ALA A 76 7.41 -5.07 -2.47
C ALA A 76 7.95 -6.15 -3.41
N MET A 77 7.79 -5.95 -4.72
CA MET A 77 8.26 -6.88 -5.75
C MET A 77 8.59 -6.14 -7.03
N GLU A 78 9.24 -6.82 -7.96
CA GLU A 78 9.52 -6.31 -9.31
C GLU A 78 8.23 -5.82 -9.97
N ALA A 79 8.21 -4.57 -10.44
CA ALA A 79 7.01 -3.91 -10.97
C ALA A 79 6.33 -4.70 -12.11
N ALA A 80 7.11 -5.35 -12.97
CA ALA A 80 6.61 -6.18 -14.06
C ALA A 80 5.84 -7.44 -13.59
N ASN A 81 6.07 -7.89 -12.34
CA ASN A 81 5.44 -9.09 -11.79
C ASN A 81 4.10 -8.77 -11.09
N LEU A 82 3.85 -7.52 -10.73
CA LEU A 82 2.65 -7.12 -9.99
C LEU A 82 1.33 -7.53 -10.67
N PRO A 83 1.15 -7.36 -12.00
CA PRO A 83 -0.10 -7.79 -12.63
C PRO A 83 -0.36 -9.29 -12.51
N ALA A 84 0.69 -10.11 -12.61
CA ALA A 84 0.59 -11.58 -12.49
C ALA A 84 0.36 -12.04 -11.06
N SER A 85 0.78 -11.23 -10.07
CA SER A 85 0.64 -11.52 -8.63
C SER A 85 -0.71 -11.11 -8.04
N LEU A 86 -1.56 -10.39 -8.78
CA LEU A 86 -2.89 -9.95 -8.30
C LEU A 86 -3.77 -11.06 -7.69
N PRO A 87 -3.77 -12.32 -8.20
CA PRO A 87 -4.56 -13.38 -7.57
C PRO A 87 -4.15 -13.73 -6.13
N ASP A 88 -2.93 -13.41 -5.74
CA ASP A 88 -2.34 -13.70 -4.43
C ASP A 88 -2.32 -12.48 -3.50
N LEU A 89 -2.89 -11.35 -3.93
CA LEU A 89 -2.92 -10.06 -3.24
C LEU A 89 -4.35 -9.58 -3.11
N ASP A 90 -4.63 -8.78 -2.07
CA ASP A 90 -5.93 -8.08 -1.98
C ASP A 90 -5.97 -6.87 -2.92
N PHE A 91 -4.86 -6.14 -3.01
CA PHE A 91 -4.69 -4.98 -3.89
C PHE A 91 -3.24 -4.89 -4.40
N ALA A 92 -3.02 -4.09 -5.45
CA ALA A 92 -1.68 -3.73 -5.88
C ALA A 92 -1.65 -2.32 -6.48
N VAL A 93 -0.56 -1.59 -6.22
CA VAL A 93 -0.24 -0.35 -6.94
C VAL A 93 0.66 -0.72 -8.10
N ILE A 94 0.17 -0.52 -9.31
CA ILE A 94 0.81 -0.99 -10.55
C ILE A 94 1.03 0.19 -11.49
N ASN A 95 2.24 0.32 -12.03
CA ASN A 95 2.51 1.34 -13.04
C ASN A 95 1.62 1.16 -14.28
N GLY A 96 1.10 2.24 -14.83
CA GLY A 96 0.12 2.22 -15.91
C GLY A 96 0.54 1.44 -17.15
N ASN A 97 1.82 1.46 -17.51
CA ASN A 97 2.36 0.68 -18.63
C ASN A 97 2.24 -0.85 -18.40
N TYR A 98 2.49 -1.33 -17.19
CA TYR A 98 2.33 -2.76 -16.85
C TYR A 98 0.86 -3.14 -16.74
N ALA A 99 0.01 -2.30 -16.17
CA ALA A 99 -1.43 -2.53 -16.10
C ALA A 99 -2.06 -2.60 -17.50
N SER A 100 -1.68 -1.67 -18.38
CA SER A 100 -2.13 -1.64 -19.77
C SER A 100 -1.61 -2.85 -20.57
N GLY A 101 -0.33 -3.17 -20.43
CA GLY A 101 0.28 -4.35 -21.10
C GLY A 101 -0.33 -5.68 -20.68
N ALA A 102 -0.80 -5.78 -19.43
CA ALA A 102 -1.48 -6.97 -18.91
C ALA A 102 -3.00 -6.99 -19.20
N GLY A 103 -3.57 -5.93 -19.78
CA GLY A 103 -5.00 -5.84 -20.10
C GLY A 103 -5.93 -5.82 -18.89
N ILE A 104 -5.46 -5.31 -17.74
CA ILE A 104 -6.22 -5.28 -16.47
C ILE A 104 -6.89 -3.94 -16.18
N GLY A 105 -7.12 -3.12 -17.21
CA GLY A 105 -7.74 -1.81 -17.05
C GLY A 105 -9.13 -1.83 -16.40
N ASP A 106 -9.88 -2.90 -16.58
CA ASP A 106 -11.19 -3.14 -15.95
C ASP A 106 -11.13 -3.38 -14.43
N LYS A 107 -9.93 -3.64 -13.90
CA LYS A 107 -9.68 -3.86 -12.47
C LYS A 107 -9.14 -2.64 -11.73
N VAL A 108 -8.91 -1.54 -12.46
CA VAL A 108 -8.42 -0.29 -11.86
C VAL A 108 -9.51 0.34 -11.01
N LEU A 109 -9.24 0.54 -9.72
CA LEU A 109 -10.14 1.18 -8.77
C LEU A 109 -9.95 2.70 -8.74
N THR A 110 -8.70 3.15 -8.80
CA THR A 110 -8.31 4.56 -8.80
C THR A 110 -6.93 4.73 -9.43
N THR A 111 -6.58 5.96 -9.75
CA THR A 111 -5.27 6.34 -10.28
C THR A 111 -4.66 7.45 -9.44
N GLU A 112 -3.34 7.58 -9.50
CA GLU A 112 -2.64 8.75 -8.96
C GLU A 112 -3.18 10.03 -9.61
N ASP A 113 -3.35 11.09 -8.80
CA ASP A 113 -3.75 12.40 -9.32
C ASP A 113 -2.63 12.97 -10.21
N ALA A 114 -2.99 13.45 -11.40
CA ALA A 114 -2.05 14.06 -12.33
C ALA A 114 -1.36 15.32 -11.75
N GLU A 115 -1.98 15.99 -10.80
CA GLU A 115 -1.44 17.16 -10.10
C GLU A 115 -0.62 16.79 -8.85
N SER A 116 -0.49 15.49 -8.53
CA SER A 116 0.34 15.04 -7.41
C SER A 116 1.80 15.42 -7.60
N VAL A 117 2.51 15.65 -6.49
CA VAL A 117 3.96 15.95 -6.54
C VAL A 117 4.73 14.83 -7.25
N ALA A 118 4.33 13.60 -7.07
CA ALA A 118 4.96 12.45 -7.70
C ALA A 118 4.73 12.43 -9.22
N ALA A 119 3.50 12.65 -9.69
CA ALA A 119 3.17 12.71 -11.12
C ALA A 119 3.91 13.87 -11.82
N GLN A 120 3.98 15.02 -11.16
CA GLN A 120 4.69 16.21 -11.69
C GLN A 120 6.21 16.03 -11.73
N THR A 121 6.77 15.29 -10.78
CA THR A 121 8.23 15.07 -10.69
C THR A 121 8.71 13.98 -11.65
N TYR A 122 7.95 12.91 -11.81
CA TYR A 122 8.34 11.73 -12.59
C TYR A 122 7.58 11.59 -13.91
N GLY A 123 7.27 12.72 -14.55
CA GLY A 123 6.63 12.72 -15.87
C GLY A 123 7.45 11.97 -16.91
N ASN A 124 6.79 11.18 -17.75
CA ASN A 124 7.46 10.54 -18.88
C ASN A 124 7.81 11.58 -19.95
N VAL A 125 8.99 11.46 -20.53
CA VAL A 125 9.48 12.33 -21.60
C VAL A 125 9.80 11.53 -22.85
N VAL A 126 9.69 12.16 -24.01
CA VAL A 126 10.24 11.62 -25.25
C VAL A 126 11.61 12.25 -25.47
N ALA A 127 12.63 11.41 -25.50
CA ALA A 127 13.99 11.85 -25.79
C ALA A 127 14.38 11.42 -27.21
N VAL A 128 15.04 12.33 -27.94
CA VAL A 128 15.58 12.05 -29.25
C VAL A 128 17.08 12.31 -29.27
N LYS A 129 17.78 11.69 -30.20
CA LYS A 129 19.21 11.96 -30.44
C LYS A 129 19.32 13.38 -30.96
N GLU A 130 20.32 14.14 -30.50
CA GLU A 130 20.65 15.46 -31.01
C GLU A 130 20.75 15.46 -32.55
N GLY A 131 20.08 16.44 -33.18
CA GLY A 131 19.99 16.58 -34.64
C GLY A 131 18.85 15.71 -35.27
N ARG A 132 17.89 15.24 -34.46
CA ARG A 132 16.71 14.49 -34.90
C ARG A 132 15.40 15.05 -34.36
N GLU A 133 15.41 16.31 -33.92
CA GLU A 133 14.21 17.02 -33.41
C GLU A 133 13.16 17.25 -34.51
#